data_c90aa5cda39c58dfccfd747169526d9b
#
_entry.id   c90aa5cda39c58dfccfd747169526d9b
#
_cell.length_a   1.000
_cell.length_b   1.000
_cell.length_c   1.000
_cell.angle_alpha   90.00
_cell.angle_beta   90.00
_cell.angle_gamma   90.00
#
_symmetry.space_group_name_H-M   'P 1'
#
loop_
_entity.id
_entity.type
_entity.pdbx_description
1 polymer ?
#
loop_
_entity_poly.entity_id
_entity_poly.type
_entity_poly.pdbx_seq_one_letter_code
_entity_poly.pdbx_strand_id
1 'polypeptide(L)'
;MVDTILFAVFALAYAALLVWGLVLVRRLGRVVVSDVVLLVIAALVYDNAIIAAGRYIGEGPLLEGLNLARFWVHALLTPLLVLFAWQATARAGVGWARTRVAALLAVLGVLALYLLEFVTVLAGLTIEPDWEYGVLSYSDTAGADGPPVMVLGVALALLVAGFLVWRRLGWPWLLVGAVLMTVGSALPVPLDSGAITNAFELVLLVSILATKAHQDRRELPAAGDDSS
;
A
#
# COMPACT_ATOMS: atom_id res chain seq x y z
N MET A 1 20.67 11.40 -10.47
CA MET A 1 20.02 10.90 -11.72
C MET A 1 19.58 9.45 -11.62
N VAL A 2 20.24 8.62 -10.83
CA VAL A 2 19.85 7.21 -10.68
C VAL A 2 18.45 7.10 -10.09
N ASP A 3 18.18 7.79 -8.98
CA ASP A 3 16.90 7.72 -8.28
C ASP A 3 15.74 8.28 -9.11
N THR A 4 15.97 9.34 -9.91
CA THR A 4 14.97 9.85 -10.86
C THR A 4 14.46 8.76 -11.80
N ILE A 5 15.39 7.92 -12.31
CA ILE A 5 15.04 6.81 -13.20
C ILE A 5 14.34 5.70 -12.41
N LEU A 6 14.83 5.38 -11.19
CA LEU A 6 14.21 4.36 -10.35
C LEU A 6 12.76 4.72 -9.99
N PHE A 7 12.51 5.96 -9.55
CA PHE A 7 11.15 6.40 -9.22
C PHE A 7 10.23 6.43 -10.46
N ALA A 8 10.75 6.80 -11.64
CA ALA A 8 9.97 6.68 -12.89
C ALA A 8 9.63 5.22 -13.21
N VAL A 9 10.58 4.29 -13.02
CA VAL A 9 10.34 2.84 -13.20
C VAL A 9 9.32 2.33 -12.19
N PHE A 10 9.40 2.75 -10.92
CA PHE A 10 8.39 2.39 -9.92
C PHE A 10 7.01 2.94 -10.28
N ALA A 11 6.89 4.19 -10.72
CA ALA A 11 5.61 4.74 -11.18
C ALA A 11 4.98 3.90 -12.30
N LEU A 12 5.78 3.46 -13.28
CA LEU A 12 5.33 2.59 -14.36
C LEU A 12 4.96 1.19 -13.85
N ALA A 13 5.73 0.63 -12.91
CA ALA A 13 5.43 -0.68 -12.32
C ALA A 13 4.12 -0.64 -11.53
N TYR A 14 3.88 0.41 -10.72
CA TYR A 14 2.61 0.61 -10.02
C TYR A 14 1.45 0.85 -10.99
N ALA A 15 1.66 1.58 -12.09
CA ALA A 15 0.64 1.74 -13.13
C ALA A 15 0.28 0.40 -13.78
N ALA A 16 1.25 -0.46 -14.05
CA ALA A 16 1.00 -1.82 -14.54
C ALA A 16 0.24 -2.67 -13.51
N LEU A 17 0.56 -2.56 -12.21
CA LEU A 17 -0.20 -3.21 -11.14
C LEU A 17 -1.63 -2.69 -11.06
N LEU A 18 -1.85 -1.38 -11.21
CA LEU A 18 -3.17 -0.79 -11.23
C LEU A 18 -4.02 -1.35 -12.38
N VAL A 19 -3.45 -1.42 -13.59
CA VAL A 19 -4.11 -2.03 -14.74
C VAL A 19 -4.45 -3.50 -14.47
N TRP A 20 -3.51 -4.27 -13.91
CA TRP A 20 -3.77 -5.66 -13.54
C TRP A 20 -4.92 -5.78 -12.53
N GLY A 21 -4.91 -4.96 -11.48
CA GLY A 21 -5.97 -4.93 -10.49
C GLY A 21 -7.34 -4.57 -11.07
N LEU A 22 -7.41 -3.59 -11.98
CA LEU A 22 -8.66 -3.24 -12.69
C LEU A 22 -9.16 -4.38 -13.57
N VAL A 23 -8.26 -5.14 -14.21
CA VAL A 23 -8.63 -6.36 -14.95
C VAL A 23 -9.21 -7.42 -14.00
N LEU A 24 -8.66 -7.58 -12.79
CA LEU A 24 -9.21 -8.51 -11.79
C LEU A 24 -10.64 -8.12 -11.40
N VAL A 25 -10.90 -6.82 -11.12
CA VAL A 25 -12.26 -6.33 -10.82
C VAL A 25 -13.23 -6.64 -11.95
N ARG A 26 -12.82 -6.34 -13.20
CA ARG A 26 -13.66 -6.63 -14.38
C ARG A 26 -13.95 -8.11 -14.53
N ARG A 27 -12.96 -8.98 -14.30
CA ARG A 27 -13.14 -10.45 -14.39
C ARG A 27 -14.05 -11.00 -13.30
N LEU A 28 -13.99 -10.45 -12.10
CA LEU A 28 -14.87 -10.83 -11.00
C LEU A 28 -16.31 -10.35 -11.21
N GLY A 29 -16.52 -9.32 -12.04
CA GLY A 29 -17.83 -8.74 -12.39
C GLY A 29 -18.49 -7.95 -11.26
N ARG A 30 -17.80 -7.71 -10.15
CA ARG A 30 -18.29 -6.94 -8.99
C ARG A 30 -17.14 -6.30 -8.24
N VAL A 31 -17.43 -5.18 -7.58
CA VAL A 31 -16.50 -4.52 -6.65
C VAL A 31 -16.61 -5.17 -5.28
N VAL A 32 -15.47 -5.45 -4.67
CA VAL A 32 -15.36 -6.02 -3.31
C VAL A 32 -14.44 -5.16 -2.44
N VAL A 33 -14.53 -5.30 -1.11
CA VAL A 33 -13.75 -4.45 -0.20
C VAL A 33 -12.23 -4.56 -0.44
N SER A 34 -11.72 -5.74 -0.84
CA SER A 34 -10.30 -5.89 -1.18
C SER A 34 -9.84 -5.03 -2.36
N ASP A 35 -10.77 -4.45 -3.15
CA ASP A 35 -10.41 -3.54 -4.23
C ASP A 35 -9.91 -2.17 -3.73
N VAL A 36 -10.06 -1.86 -2.44
CA VAL A 36 -9.45 -0.65 -1.82
C VAL A 36 -7.94 -0.57 -2.05
N VAL A 37 -7.27 -1.73 -2.25
CA VAL A 37 -5.84 -1.76 -2.62
C VAL A 37 -5.54 -1.00 -3.90
N LEU A 38 -6.48 -0.89 -4.83
CA LEU A 38 -6.30 -0.14 -6.08
C LEU A 38 -6.14 1.36 -5.82
N LEU A 39 -6.77 1.90 -4.77
CA LEU A 39 -6.59 3.28 -4.34
C LEU A 39 -5.16 3.49 -3.81
N VAL A 40 -4.64 2.54 -3.03
CA VAL A 40 -3.27 2.58 -2.52
C VAL A 40 -2.26 2.51 -3.68
N ILE A 41 -2.48 1.62 -4.65
CA ILE A 41 -1.62 1.52 -5.84
C ILE A 41 -1.66 2.82 -6.65
N ALA A 42 -2.84 3.42 -6.85
CA ALA A 42 -2.98 4.70 -7.54
C ALA A 42 -2.23 5.83 -6.80
N ALA A 43 -2.27 5.83 -5.47
CA ALA A 43 -1.50 6.75 -4.64
C ALA A 43 0.01 6.61 -4.89
N LEU A 44 0.52 5.37 -4.98
CA LEU A 44 1.93 5.12 -5.23
C LEU A 44 2.35 5.43 -6.69
N VAL A 45 1.44 5.30 -7.66
CA VAL A 45 1.68 5.84 -9.01
C VAL A 45 1.91 7.34 -8.93
N TYR A 46 1.02 8.06 -8.23
CA TYR A 46 1.13 9.51 -8.04
C TYR A 46 2.41 9.87 -7.28
N ASP A 47 2.67 9.24 -6.16
CA ASP A 47 3.82 9.49 -5.30
C ASP A 47 5.14 9.38 -6.08
N ASN A 48 5.37 8.25 -6.72
CA ASN A 48 6.59 8.00 -7.47
C ASN A 48 6.71 8.90 -8.71
N ALA A 49 5.60 9.24 -9.37
CA ALA A 49 5.61 10.16 -10.51
C ALA A 49 6.02 11.57 -10.10
N ILE A 50 5.53 12.07 -8.95
CA ILE A 50 5.91 13.40 -8.43
C ILE A 50 7.39 13.43 -8.02
N ILE A 51 7.88 12.39 -7.33
CA ILE A 51 9.30 12.29 -6.98
C ILE A 51 10.16 12.29 -8.24
N ALA A 52 9.83 11.49 -9.25
CA ALA A 52 10.57 11.43 -10.51
C ALA A 52 10.55 12.77 -11.27
N ALA A 53 9.44 13.51 -11.20
CA ALA A 53 9.26 14.78 -11.91
C ALA A 53 9.86 15.97 -11.19
N GLY A 54 10.09 15.90 -9.87
CA GLY A 54 10.38 17.03 -9.02
C GLY A 54 11.55 17.89 -9.48
N ARG A 55 12.67 17.26 -9.88
CA ARG A 55 13.84 17.99 -10.42
C ARG A 55 13.54 18.80 -11.69
N TYR A 56 12.55 18.41 -12.47
CA TYR A 56 12.18 19.11 -13.71
C TYR A 56 11.14 20.20 -13.45
N ILE A 57 10.34 20.05 -12.40
CA ILE A 57 9.39 21.07 -11.95
C ILE A 57 10.16 22.21 -11.28
N GLY A 58 11.21 21.89 -10.47
CA GLY A 58 12.00 22.85 -9.71
C GLY A 58 11.33 23.24 -8.39
N GLU A 59 12.13 23.88 -7.52
CA GLU A 59 11.62 24.40 -6.24
C GLU A 59 10.55 25.47 -6.45
N GLY A 60 9.51 25.43 -5.63
CA GLY A 60 8.45 26.43 -5.63
C GLY A 60 7.09 25.88 -5.25
N PRO A 61 6.07 26.77 -5.23
CA PRO A 61 4.73 26.45 -4.68
C PRO A 61 4.04 25.28 -5.40
N LEU A 62 4.35 25.07 -6.69
CA LEU A 62 3.77 23.95 -7.43
C LEU A 62 4.29 22.61 -6.90
N LEU A 63 5.61 22.43 -6.81
CA LEU A 63 6.20 21.18 -6.33
C LEU A 63 5.90 20.98 -4.84
N GLU A 64 5.91 22.04 -4.04
CA GLU A 64 5.52 22.00 -2.64
C GLU A 64 4.09 21.48 -2.46
N GLY A 65 3.11 22.05 -3.20
CA GLY A 65 1.73 21.61 -3.16
C GLY A 65 1.53 20.17 -3.61
N LEU A 66 2.26 19.72 -4.64
CA LEU A 66 2.23 18.34 -5.11
C LEU A 66 2.82 17.38 -4.05
N ASN A 67 3.90 17.76 -3.38
CA ASN A 67 4.47 16.95 -2.30
C ASN A 67 3.57 16.95 -1.06
N LEU A 68 2.97 18.07 -0.68
CA LEU A 68 1.99 18.12 0.39
C LEU A 68 0.84 17.13 0.13
N ALA A 69 0.33 17.11 -1.09
CA ALA A 69 -0.71 16.15 -1.48
C ALA A 69 -0.23 14.69 -1.36
N ARG A 70 1.06 14.37 -1.60
CA ARG A 70 1.63 13.02 -1.38
C ARG A 70 1.46 12.58 0.07
N PHE A 71 1.82 13.42 1.05
CA PHE A 71 1.67 13.11 2.48
C PHE A 71 0.19 12.85 2.83
N TRP A 72 -0.72 13.71 2.38
CA TRP A 72 -2.15 13.53 2.64
C TRP A 72 -2.71 12.26 2.00
N VAL A 73 -2.36 11.96 0.75
CA VAL A 73 -2.81 10.77 0.03
C VAL A 73 -2.28 9.50 0.70
N HIS A 74 -1.00 9.50 1.12
CA HIS A 74 -0.42 8.38 1.86
C HIS A 74 -1.16 8.15 3.19
N ALA A 75 -1.34 9.20 3.98
CA ALA A 75 -2.02 9.15 5.26
C ALA A 75 -3.48 8.63 5.15
N LEU A 76 -4.19 9.01 4.09
CA LEU A 76 -5.58 8.62 3.89
C LEU A 76 -5.75 7.22 3.27
N LEU A 77 -4.83 6.77 2.45
CA LEU A 77 -5.03 5.54 1.68
C LEU A 77 -4.31 4.33 2.28
N THR A 78 -3.16 4.50 2.93
CA THR A 78 -2.40 3.39 3.53
C THR A 78 -3.19 2.62 4.60
N PRO A 79 -3.96 3.26 5.52
CA PRO A 79 -4.76 2.54 6.51
C PRO A 79 -5.84 1.64 5.91
N LEU A 80 -6.27 1.88 4.66
CA LEU A 80 -7.25 1.04 3.98
C LEU A 80 -6.75 -0.40 3.77
N LEU A 81 -5.44 -0.64 3.83
CA LEU A 81 -4.87 -1.99 3.78
C LEU A 81 -5.32 -2.87 4.95
N VAL A 82 -5.78 -2.29 6.07
CA VAL A 82 -6.43 -3.03 7.17
C VAL A 82 -7.75 -3.65 6.70
N LEU A 83 -8.54 -2.94 5.87
CA LEU A 83 -9.77 -3.49 5.28
C LEU A 83 -9.45 -4.62 4.30
N PHE A 84 -8.39 -4.48 3.50
CA PHE A 84 -7.90 -5.56 2.66
C PHE A 84 -7.52 -6.78 3.51
N ALA A 85 -6.72 -6.60 4.56
CA ALA A 85 -6.27 -7.66 5.47
C ALA A 85 -7.45 -8.41 6.11
N TRP A 86 -8.45 -7.65 6.63
CA TRP A 86 -9.67 -8.22 7.16
C TRP A 86 -10.42 -9.05 6.11
N GLN A 87 -10.67 -8.49 4.93
CA GLN A 87 -11.43 -9.18 3.90
C GLN A 87 -10.68 -10.40 3.35
N ALA A 88 -9.38 -10.31 3.14
CA ALA A 88 -8.56 -11.46 2.72
C ALA A 88 -8.67 -12.62 3.72
N THR A 89 -8.69 -12.31 5.02
CA THR A 89 -8.90 -13.28 6.10
C THR A 89 -10.31 -13.88 6.07
N ALA A 90 -11.34 -13.07 5.85
CA ALA A 90 -12.74 -13.53 5.74
C ALA A 90 -12.93 -14.45 4.52
N ARG A 91 -12.35 -14.08 3.38
CA ARG A 91 -12.37 -14.87 2.13
C ARG A 91 -11.55 -16.16 2.25
N ALA A 92 -10.56 -16.20 3.13
CA ALA A 92 -9.86 -17.45 3.45
C ALA A 92 -10.68 -18.44 4.30
N GLY A 93 -11.92 -18.11 4.66
CA GLY A 93 -12.81 -18.98 5.42
C GLY A 93 -12.58 -18.96 6.93
N VAL A 94 -11.96 -17.92 7.47
CA VAL A 94 -11.78 -17.74 8.91
C VAL A 94 -13.11 -17.28 9.53
N GLY A 95 -13.70 -18.12 10.39
CA GLY A 95 -15.08 -17.93 10.87
C GLY A 95 -15.33 -16.59 11.57
N TRP A 96 -14.47 -16.19 12.50
CA TRP A 96 -14.61 -14.92 13.22
C TRP A 96 -14.51 -13.70 12.30
N ALA A 97 -13.67 -13.76 11.25
CA ALA A 97 -13.48 -12.66 10.30
C ALA A 97 -14.74 -12.40 9.43
N ARG A 98 -15.65 -13.36 9.35
CA ARG A 98 -16.92 -13.25 8.60
C ARG A 98 -18.03 -12.56 9.41
N THR A 99 -17.80 -12.25 10.66
CA THR A 99 -18.79 -11.61 11.54
C THR A 99 -18.88 -10.11 11.29
N ARG A 100 -20.07 -9.53 11.58
CA ARG A 100 -20.26 -8.06 11.51
C ARG A 100 -19.36 -7.32 12.52
N VAL A 101 -19.07 -7.96 13.65
CA VAL A 101 -18.18 -7.40 14.67
C VAL A 101 -16.77 -7.25 14.12
N ALA A 102 -16.24 -8.26 13.41
CA ALA A 102 -14.92 -8.17 12.79
C ALA A 102 -14.86 -7.07 11.71
N ALA A 103 -15.91 -6.92 10.91
CA ALA A 103 -16.03 -5.84 9.95
C ALA A 103 -16.00 -4.45 10.63
N LEU A 104 -16.79 -4.30 11.70
CA LEU A 104 -16.81 -3.06 12.50
C LEU A 104 -15.44 -2.75 13.10
N LEU A 105 -14.78 -3.75 13.68
CA LEU A 105 -13.44 -3.59 14.26
C LEU A 105 -12.40 -3.21 13.20
N ALA A 106 -12.48 -3.75 11.98
CA ALA A 106 -11.62 -3.34 10.88
C ALA A 106 -11.82 -1.87 10.50
N VAL A 107 -13.08 -1.41 10.40
CA VAL A 107 -13.39 0.00 10.14
C VAL A 107 -12.92 0.90 11.28
N LEU A 108 -13.19 0.53 12.53
CA LEU A 108 -12.73 1.29 13.70
C LEU A 108 -11.20 1.35 13.76
N GLY A 109 -10.51 0.25 13.38
CA GLY A 109 -9.06 0.23 13.26
C GLY A 109 -8.54 1.24 12.23
N VAL A 110 -9.17 1.33 11.06
CA VAL A 110 -8.83 2.36 10.05
C VAL A 110 -9.05 3.76 10.59
N LEU A 111 -10.20 4.02 11.24
CA LEU A 111 -10.49 5.33 11.83
C LEU A 111 -9.50 5.72 12.93
N ALA A 112 -9.09 4.75 13.76
CA ALA A 112 -8.08 4.96 14.78
C ALA A 112 -6.70 5.30 14.16
N LEU A 113 -6.32 4.61 13.07
CA LEU A 113 -5.08 4.92 12.34
C LEU A 113 -5.13 6.28 11.67
N TYR A 114 -6.28 6.71 11.13
CA TYR A 114 -6.46 8.07 10.61
C TYR A 114 -6.27 9.14 11.69
N LEU A 115 -6.92 8.95 12.85
CA LEU A 115 -6.78 9.89 13.96
C LEU A 115 -5.33 9.95 14.44
N LEU A 116 -4.68 8.80 14.56
CA LEU A 116 -3.29 8.71 14.97
C LEU A 116 -2.38 9.46 13.99
N GLU A 117 -2.48 9.18 12.69
CA GLU A 117 -1.66 9.79 11.65
C GLU A 117 -1.90 11.30 11.57
N PHE A 118 -3.16 11.73 11.71
CA PHE A 118 -3.49 13.15 11.76
C PHE A 118 -2.79 13.85 12.92
N VAL A 119 -2.84 13.26 14.12
CA VAL A 119 -2.28 13.90 15.33
C VAL A 119 -0.75 13.84 15.33
N THR A 120 -0.14 12.73 14.86
CA THR A 120 1.31 12.52 14.97
C THR A 120 2.10 13.06 13.79
N VAL A 121 1.49 13.17 12.61
CA VAL A 121 2.18 13.60 11.38
C VAL A 121 1.53 14.84 10.77
N LEU A 122 0.25 14.76 10.39
CA LEU A 122 -0.36 15.80 9.57
C LEU A 122 -0.58 17.13 10.29
N ALA A 123 -0.89 17.11 11.60
CA ALA A 123 -1.18 18.33 12.36
C ALA A 123 0.04 19.26 12.52
N GLY A 124 1.25 18.71 12.48
CA GLY A 124 2.50 19.44 12.60
C GLY A 124 3.34 19.44 11.32
N LEU A 125 2.80 18.96 10.21
CA LEU A 125 3.54 18.75 8.96
C LEU A 125 4.12 20.06 8.43
N THR A 126 5.43 20.13 8.39
CA THR A 126 6.22 21.22 7.74
C THR A 126 7.17 20.58 6.76
N ILE A 127 7.09 21.01 5.49
CA ILE A 127 7.91 20.42 4.44
C ILE A 127 8.89 21.44 3.88
N GLU A 128 10.12 20.98 3.63
CA GLU A 128 11.17 21.77 3.01
C GLU A 128 11.76 21.04 1.80
N PRO A 129 12.29 21.78 0.80
CA PRO A 129 12.92 21.16 -0.36
C PRO A 129 14.14 20.34 0.04
N ASP A 130 14.22 19.14 -0.49
CA ASP A 130 15.26 18.17 -0.22
C ASP A 130 15.81 17.58 -1.52
N TRP A 131 17.14 17.60 -1.66
CA TRP A 131 17.85 17.07 -2.81
C TRP A 131 18.58 15.78 -2.44
N GLU A 132 18.06 14.65 -2.93
CA GLU A 132 18.62 13.34 -2.66
C GLU A 132 18.89 12.55 -3.95
N TYR A 133 20.14 12.11 -4.19
CA TYR A 133 20.56 11.29 -5.34
C TYR A 133 20.04 11.76 -6.72
N GLY A 134 19.88 13.09 -6.89
CA GLY A 134 19.43 13.71 -8.14
C GLY A 134 17.90 13.79 -8.29
N VAL A 135 17.18 13.59 -7.21
CA VAL A 135 15.76 13.86 -7.06
C VAL A 135 15.59 15.13 -6.24
N LEU A 136 14.65 15.97 -6.61
CA LEU A 136 14.15 17.07 -5.78
C LEU A 136 12.76 16.68 -5.28
N SER A 137 12.60 16.60 -3.98
CA SER A 137 11.31 16.42 -3.32
C SER A 137 11.16 17.41 -2.17
N TYR A 138 10.07 17.32 -1.44
CA TYR A 138 9.89 18.03 -0.18
C TYR A 138 9.72 16.99 0.92
N SER A 139 10.57 17.08 1.94
CA SER A 139 10.64 16.19 3.09
C SER A 139 10.07 16.85 4.33
N ASP A 140 9.46 16.10 5.23
CA ASP A 140 8.98 16.61 6.52
C ASP A 140 10.18 16.94 7.42
N THR A 141 10.26 18.19 7.86
CA THR A 141 11.32 18.68 8.76
C THR A 141 10.92 18.66 10.22
N ALA A 142 9.63 18.59 10.52
CA ALA A 142 9.16 18.48 11.90
C ALA A 142 9.52 17.13 12.53
N GLY A 143 9.71 16.10 11.68
CA GLY A 143 10.07 14.73 12.05
C GLY A 143 9.16 14.17 13.14
N ALA A 144 8.39 13.15 12.88
CA ALA A 144 7.69 12.48 13.97
C ALA A 144 8.75 11.87 14.91
N ASP A 145 8.89 12.41 16.13
CA ASP A 145 9.70 11.84 17.20
C ASP A 145 9.08 10.50 17.63
N GLY A 146 9.31 9.44 16.88
CA GLY A 146 8.80 8.13 17.23
C GLY A 146 8.67 7.15 16.07
N PRO A 147 8.36 5.89 16.39
CA PRO A 147 8.15 4.88 15.34
C PRO A 147 6.89 5.23 14.52
N PRO A 148 6.86 4.91 13.21
CA PRO A 148 5.69 5.16 12.35
C PRO A 148 4.54 4.21 12.73
N VAL A 149 3.77 4.58 13.76
CA VAL A 149 2.77 3.69 14.40
C VAL A 149 1.68 3.26 13.44
N MET A 150 1.27 4.15 12.51
CA MET A 150 0.30 3.80 11.46
C MET A 150 0.83 2.66 10.57
N VAL A 151 2.09 2.77 10.11
CA VAL A 151 2.73 1.76 9.27
C VAL A 151 2.87 0.43 10.02
N LEU A 152 3.25 0.47 11.32
CA LEU A 152 3.34 -0.73 12.16
C LEU A 152 1.97 -1.41 12.34
N GLY A 153 0.90 -0.62 12.53
CA GLY A 153 -0.46 -1.14 12.63
C GLY A 153 -0.92 -1.85 11.36
N VAL A 154 -0.67 -1.24 10.21
CA VAL A 154 -0.97 -1.83 8.88
C VAL A 154 -0.13 -3.09 8.66
N ALA A 155 1.18 -3.05 8.94
CA ALA A 155 2.07 -4.19 8.80
C ALA A 155 1.61 -5.38 9.65
N LEU A 156 1.25 -5.14 10.91
CA LEU A 156 0.72 -6.18 11.80
C LEU A 156 -0.57 -6.80 11.23
N ALA A 157 -1.49 -5.99 10.73
CA ALA A 157 -2.73 -6.48 10.11
C ALA A 157 -2.44 -7.38 8.90
N LEU A 158 -1.51 -6.97 8.02
CA LEU A 158 -1.11 -7.74 6.85
C LEU A 158 -0.35 -9.03 7.21
N LEU A 159 0.52 -9.00 8.23
CA LEU A 159 1.22 -10.19 8.73
C LEU A 159 0.23 -11.23 9.28
N VAL A 160 -0.71 -10.80 10.10
CA VAL A 160 -1.76 -11.68 10.66
C VAL A 160 -2.63 -12.25 9.53
N ALA A 161 -3.09 -11.41 8.62
CA ALA A 161 -3.89 -11.86 7.47
C ALA A 161 -3.10 -12.83 6.58
N GLY A 162 -1.83 -12.51 6.29
CA GLY A 162 -0.96 -13.36 5.49
C GLY A 162 -0.75 -14.75 6.11
N PHE A 163 -0.52 -14.79 7.43
CA PHE A 163 -0.41 -16.05 8.18
C PHE A 163 -1.71 -16.87 8.11
N LEU A 164 -2.86 -16.24 8.33
CA LEU A 164 -4.17 -16.91 8.30
C LEU A 164 -4.53 -17.40 6.89
N VAL A 165 -4.27 -16.59 5.85
CA VAL A 165 -4.45 -16.98 4.44
C VAL A 165 -3.56 -18.17 4.10
N TRP A 166 -2.28 -18.14 4.49
CA TRP A 166 -1.36 -19.26 4.29
C TRP A 166 -1.88 -20.54 4.98
N ARG A 167 -2.25 -20.45 6.25
CA ARG A 167 -2.75 -21.60 7.04
C ARG A 167 -4.05 -22.21 6.49
N ARG A 168 -4.91 -21.39 5.89
CA ARG A 168 -6.23 -21.81 5.40
C ARG A 168 -6.26 -22.22 3.93
N LEU A 169 -5.49 -21.55 3.10
CA LEU A 169 -5.52 -21.73 1.64
C LEU A 169 -4.22 -22.35 1.08
N GLY A 170 -3.18 -22.53 1.90
CA GLY A 170 -1.83 -22.93 1.44
C GLY A 170 -1.13 -21.84 0.61
N TRP A 171 -1.60 -20.57 0.64
CA TRP A 171 -1.10 -19.45 -0.16
C TRP A 171 -0.21 -18.53 0.67
N PRO A 172 1.14 -18.62 0.57
CA PRO A 172 2.04 -17.91 1.48
C PRO A 172 2.38 -16.49 1.04
N TRP A 173 2.07 -16.07 -0.19
CA TRP A 173 2.64 -14.87 -0.79
C TRP A 173 2.30 -13.57 -0.07
N LEU A 174 1.09 -13.44 0.50
CA LEU A 174 0.74 -12.27 1.32
C LEU A 174 1.65 -12.17 2.56
N LEU A 175 1.91 -13.31 3.21
CA LEU A 175 2.81 -13.35 4.37
C LEU A 175 4.25 -13.01 3.96
N VAL A 176 4.73 -13.58 2.84
CA VAL A 176 6.08 -13.30 2.33
C VAL A 176 6.26 -11.81 2.04
N GLY A 177 5.30 -11.19 1.32
CA GLY A 177 5.36 -9.76 1.01
C GLY A 177 5.33 -8.89 2.26
N ALA A 178 4.46 -9.22 3.23
CA ALA A 178 4.35 -8.48 4.50
C ALA A 178 5.61 -8.60 5.36
N VAL A 179 6.23 -9.80 5.42
CA VAL A 179 7.50 -10.02 6.14
C VAL A 179 8.63 -9.24 5.48
N LEU A 180 8.76 -9.33 4.14
CA LEU A 180 9.82 -8.61 3.41
C LEU A 180 9.70 -7.10 3.59
N MET A 181 8.48 -6.55 3.51
CA MET A 181 8.24 -5.13 3.77
C MET A 181 8.61 -4.74 5.20
N THR A 182 8.14 -5.51 6.20
CA THR A 182 8.41 -5.23 7.62
C THR A 182 9.90 -5.29 7.94
N VAL A 183 10.60 -6.32 7.45
CA VAL A 183 12.05 -6.48 7.65
C VAL A 183 12.82 -5.42 6.89
N GLY A 184 12.44 -5.15 5.63
CA GLY A 184 13.09 -4.14 4.79
C GLY A 184 13.00 -2.72 5.36
N SER A 185 11.85 -2.38 5.98
CA SER A 185 11.66 -1.08 6.66
C SER A 185 12.37 -0.99 8.02
N ALA A 186 12.68 -2.12 8.66
CA ALA A 186 13.34 -2.16 9.96
C ALA A 186 14.88 -2.18 9.87
N LEU A 187 15.42 -2.58 8.73
CA LEU A 187 16.87 -2.65 8.55
C LEU A 187 17.41 -1.25 8.20
N PRO A 188 18.41 -0.74 8.94
CA PRO A 188 19.12 0.47 8.54
C PRO A 188 19.93 0.15 7.28
N VAL A 189 19.42 0.51 6.13
CA VAL A 189 20.17 0.39 4.89
C VAL A 189 21.11 1.59 4.82
N PRO A 190 22.43 1.40 4.62
CA PRO A 190 23.40 2.49 4.59
C PRO A 190 23.35 3.29 3.28
N LEU A 191 22.16 3.45 2.72
CA LEU A 191 21.84 4.23 1.54
C LEU A 191 20.63 5.09 1.90
N ASP A 192 20.83 6.39 1.96
CA ASP A 192 19.77 7.38 2.26
C ASP A 192 18.79 7.54 1.07
N SER A 193 18.43 6.45 0.38
CA SER A 193 17.55 6.47 -0.78
C SER A 193 16.19 5.85 -0.47
N GLY A 194 15.13 6.64 -0.62
CA GLY A 194 13.75 6.17 -0.55
C GLY A 194 13.38 5.11 -1.60
N ALA A 195 14.21 4.92 -2.63
CA ALA A 195 14.00 3.91 -3.67
C ALA A 195 13.98 2.47 -3.12
N ILE A 196 14.74 2.19 -2.05
CA ILE A 196 14.78 0.86 -1.43
C ILE A 196 13.46 0.54 -0.77
N THR A 197 12.89 1.47 -0.01
CA THR A 197 11.56 1.32 0.61
C THR A 197 10.51 1.09 -0.46
N ASN A 198 10.53 1.85 -1.56
CA ASN A 198 9.61 1.65 -2.69
C ASN A 198 9.75 0.27 -3.34
N ALA A 199 10.95 -0.33 -3.38
CA ALA A 199 11.12 -1.70 -3.88
C ALA A 199 10.40 -2.72 -2.97
N PHE A 200 10.49 -2.59 -1.65
CA PHE A 200 9.77 -3.45 -0.72
C PHE A 200 8.24 -3.23 -0.78
N GLU A 201 7.79 -1.99 -0.93
CA GLU A 201 6.38 -1.66 -1.16
C GLU A 201 5.85 -2.30 -2.44
N LEU A 202 6.61 -2.26 -3.54
CA LEU A 202 6.23 -2.90 -4.80
C LEU A 202 6.07 -4.40 -4.61
N VAL A 203 7.01 -5.08 -3.94
CA VAL A 203 6.92 -6.51 -3.62
C VAL A 203 5.68 -6.82 -2.78
N LEU A 204 5.39 -5.97 -1.76
CA LEU A 204 4.19 -6.11 -0.95
C LEU A 204 2.92 -6.02 -1.80
N LEU A 205 2.80 -4.99 -2.65
CA LEU A 205 1.59 -4.79 -3.46
C LEU A 205 1.40 -5.86 -4.55
N VAL A 206 2.50 -6.36 -5.13
CA VAL A 206 2.44 -7.55 -6.00
C VAL A 206 1.88 -8.74 -5.22
N SER A 207 2.35 -8.97 -4.00
CA SER A 207 1.90 -10.07 -3.14
C SER A 207 0.43 -9.93 -2.73
N ILE A 208 -0.02 -8.71 -2.46
CA ILE A 208 -1.42 -8.35 -2.17
C ILE A 208 -2.31 -8.65 -3.38
N LEU A 209 -1.97 -8.14 -4.57
CA LEU A 209 -2.75 -8.38 -5.78
C LEU A 209 -2.74 -9.85 -6.21
N ALA A 210 -1.61 -10.55 -6.07
CA ALA A 210 -1.53 -11.98 -6.32
C ALA A 210 -2.45 -12.77 -5.39
N THR A 211 -2.57 -12.35 -4.12
CA THR A 211 -3.48 -12.95 -3.15
C THR A 211 -4.93 -12.69 -3.52
N LYS A 212 -5.26 -11.43 -3.89
CA LYS A 212 -6.58 -11.10 -4.43
C LYS A 212 -6.92 -11.95 -5.65
N ALA A 213 -6.02 -12.02 -6.62
CA ALA A 213 -6.22 -12.82 -7.84
C ALA A 213 -6.42 -14.31 -7.55
N HIS A 214 -5.71 -14.86 -6.56
CA HIS A 214 -5.90 -16.23 -6.10
C HIS A 214 -7.29 -16.44 -5.50
N GLN A 215 -7.75 -15.52 -4.66
CA GLN A 215 -9.07 -15.58 -4.02
C GLN A 215 -10.20 -15.37 -5.03
N ASP A 216 -10.06 -14.42 -5.97
CA ASP A 216 -11.04 -14.15 -7.02
C ASP A 216 -11.27 -15.37 -7.90
N ARG A 217 -10.19 -16.07 -8.29
CA ARG A 217 -10.30 -17.32 -9.08
C ARG A 217 -11.07 -18.43 -8.38
N ARG A 218 -11.05 -18.47 -7.05
CA ARG A 218 -11.80 -19.47 -6.28
C ARG A 218 -13.30 -19.18 -6.18
N GLU A 219 -13.71 -17.95 -6.46
CA GLU A 219 -15.10 -17.51 -6.45
C GLU A 219 -15.75 -17.56 -7.84
N LEU A 220 -14.94 -17.58 -8.90
CA LEU A 220 -15.46 -17.72 -10.25
C LEU A 220 -15.95 -19.17 -10.48
N PRO A 221 -17.10 -19.36 -11.14
CA PRO A 221 -17.54 -20.70 -11.57
C PRO A 221 -16.45 -21.37 -12.42
N ALA A 222 -16.28 -22.69 -12.28
CA ALA A 222 -15.41 -23.42 -13.18
C ALA A 222 -15.94 -23.23 -14.62
N ALA A 223 -15.12 -22.67 -15.50
CA ALA A 223 -15.48 -22.52 -16.91
C ALA A 223 -15.59 -23.92 -17.51
N GLY A 224 -16.83 -24.41 -17.69
CA GLY A 224 -17.07 -25.65 -18.43
C GLY A 224 -17.98 -26.69 -17.75
N ASP A 225 -19.21 -26.32 -17.37
CA ASP A 225 -20.26 -27.33 -17.10
C ASP A 225 -21.57 -27.02 -17.84
N ASP A 226 -21.48 -26.30 -18.96
CA ASP A 226 -22.58 -26.08 -19.90
C ASP A 226 -22.47 -27.06 -21.08
N SER A 227 -22.31 -28.35 -20.81
CA SER A 227 -22.47 -29.42 -21.85
C SER A 227 -23.27 -30.56 -21.28
N SER A 228 -24.57 -30.33 -21.10
CA SER A 228 -25.57 -31.41 -21.07
C SER A 228 -26.89 -30.98 -21.70
#